data_d68b3e973cbebc21fb59c93e837aa3a6
#
_entry.id   d68b3e973cbebc21fb59c93e837aa3a6
#
_cell.length_a   1.000
_cell.length_b   1.000
_cell.length_c   1.000
_cell.angle_alpha   90.00
_cell.angle_beta   90.00
_cell.angle_gamma   90.00
#
_symmetry.space_group_name_H-M   'P 1'
#
loop_
_entity.id
_entity.type
_entity.pdbx_description
1 polymer ?
#
loop_
_entity_poly.entity_id
_entity_poly.type
_entity_poly.pdbx_seq_one_letter_code
_entity_poly.pdbx_strand_id
1 'polypeptide(L)'
;AQTKAASHIDGPLLILAGAGSGKTKTITTRLAYLISLGIDPASILTLTFTNKAATEMRERAFKLIDNMSYPPLLCTFHKFGLLFLKFHISKLGRKNNFVIIDTDDKKRILRNIDKTTTTSVLAHEISKYKNSLITPSDAKATAQQTLYIQIANVYEKYENYLEENNLVDFDDLLLLTYRLLEKDKELALETSQKYKYIMVDEYQDTNELQFKLLQKLCSQHNNLCVVGDDDQSIYGWRGATIKNILNFD
;
A
#
# COMPACT_ATOMS: atom_id res chain seq x y z
N ALA A 1 24.72 -7.74 12.83
CA ALA A 1 23.60 -7.94 11.90
C ALA A 1 22.94 -6.60 11.52
N GLN A 2 22.47 -5.79 12.48
CA GLN A 2 21.79 -4.52 12.21
C GLN A 2 22.64 -3.52 11.39
N THR A 3 23.94 -3.38 11.72
CA THR A 3 24.84 -2.50 10.99
C THR A 3 24.98 -2.93 9.53
N LYS A 4 25.14 -4.24 9.28
CA LYS A 4 25.24 -4.79 7.92
C LYS A 4 23.95 -4.58 7.13
N ALA A 5 22.78 -4.74 7.74
CA ALA A 5 21.51 -4.48 7.12
C ALA A 5 21.28 -2.98 6.80
N ALA A 6 21.70 -2.10 7.70
CA ALA A 6 21.62 -0.65 7.48
C ALA A 6 22.53 -0.17 6.35
N SER A 7 23.72 -0.79 6.18
CA SER A 7 24.73 -0.41 5.18
C SER A 7 24.58 -1.09 3.81
N HIS A 8 23.62 -2.02 3.65
CA HIS A 8 23.31 -2.60 2.35
C HIS A 8 22.64 -1.56 1.46
N ILE A 9 23.21 -1.22 0.32
CA ILE A 9 22.74 -0.11 -0.51
C ILE A 9 21.76 -0.61 -1.56
N ASP A 10 22.22 -1.37 -2.52
CA ASP A 10 21.47 -1.79 -3.69
C ASP A 10 20.95 -3.22 -3.59
N GLY A 11 19.83 -3.48 -4.25
CA GLY A 11 19.20 -4.79 -4.30
C GLY A 11 18.19 -5.04 -3.18
N PRO A 12 17.48 -6.17 -3.27
CA PRO A 12 16.45 -6.53 -2.29
C PRO A 12 17.07 -6.89 -0.94
N LEU A 13 16.42 -6.45 0.14
CA LEU A 13 16.86 -6.73 1.50
C LEU A 13 15.66 -7.16 2.34
N LEU A 14 15.73 -8.36 2.90
CA LEU A 14 14.79 -8.85 3.90
C LEU A 14 15.42 -8.82 5.28
N ILE A 15 14.80 -8.13 6.22
CA ILE A 15 15.20 -8.10 7.63
C ILE A 15 14.12 -8.82 8.43
N LEU A 16 14.48 -9.98 8.95
CA LEU A 16 13.63 -10.74 9.87
C LEU A 16 14.13 -10.52 11.30
N ALA A 17 13.25 -10.15 12.18
CA ALA A 17 13.62 -9.88 13.56
C ALA A 17 12.39 -9.95 14.48
N GLY A 18 12.53 -10.61 15.62
CA GLY A 18 11.46 -10.74 16.60
C GLY A 18 11.05 -9.41 17.25
N ALA A 19 9.96 -9.45 18.01
CA ALA A 19 9.46 -8.30 18.74
C ALA A 19 10.54 -7.69 19.67
N GLY A 20 10.66 -6.36 19.68
CA GLY A 20 11.64 -5.66 20.51
C GLY A 20 13.09 -5.69 20.01
N SER A 21 13.37 -6.29 18.86
CA SER A 21 14.72 -6.43 18.29
C SER A 21 15.31 -5.16 17.64
N GLY A 22 14.57 -4.05 17.65
CA GLY A 22 15.01 -2.79 17.07
C GLY A 22 14.76 -2.65 15.56
N LYS A 23 13.74 -3.32 15.01
CA LYS A 23 13.34 -3.24 13.59
C LYS A 23 13.18 -1.80 13.10
N THR A 24 12.43 -0.98 13.82
CA THR A 24 12.21 0.44 13.50
C THR A 24 13.53 1.23 13.53
N LYS A 25 14.41 0.93 14.47
CA LYS A 25 15.75 1.54 14.56
C LYS A 25 16.58 1.18 13.32
N THR A 26 16.51 -0.05 12.85
CA THR A 26 17.24 -0.49 11.67
C THR A 26 16.80 0.25 10.41
N ILE A 27 15.47 0.43 10.21
CA ILE A 27 14.93 1.21 9.08
C ILE A 27 15.39 2.66 9.14
N THR A 28 15.25 3.33 10.30
CA THR A 28 15.62 4.73 10.44
C THR A 28 17.12 4.95 10.30
N THR A 29 17.95 4.02 10.77
CA THR A 29 19.40 4.04 10.57
C THR A 29 19.76 3.84 9.10
N ARG A 30 19.09 2.93 8.39
CA ARG A 30 19.30 2.74 6.95
C ARG A 30 18.93 4.00 6.16
N LEU A 31 17.81 4.62 6.49
CA LEU A 31 17.37 5.87 5.87
C LEU A 31 18.43 6.97 6.04
N ALA A 32 18.91 7.17 7.25
CA ALA A 32 19.97 8.13 7.55
C ALA A 32 21.27 7.80 6.80
N TYR A 33 21.62 6.54 6.72
CA TYR A 33 22.82 6.08 6.00
C TYR A 33 22.71 6.37 4.49
N LEU A 34 21.59 6.06 3.84
CA LEU A 34 21.38 6.35 2.43
C LEU A 34 21.51 7.86 2.13
N ILE A 35 20.95 8.69 2.99
CA ILE A 35 21.04 10.16 2.86
C ILE A 35 22.50 10.62 3.08
N SER A 36 23.23 10.03 4.03
CA SER A 36 24.66 10.36 4.28
C SER A 36 25.56 10.05 3.08
N LEU A 37 25.16 9.11 2.23
CA LEU A 37 25.85 8.77 0.98
C LEU A 37 25.54 9.74 -0.18
N GLY A 38 24.72 10.76 0.05
CA GLY A 38 24.33 11.74 -0.97
C GLY A 38 23.11 11.31 -1.79
N ILE A 39 22.40 10.26 -1.39
CA ILE A 39 21.15 9.87 -2.04
C ILE A 39 20.09 10.93 -1.72
N ASP A 40 19.42 11.41 -2.77
CA ASP A 40 18.38 12.41 -2.66
C ASP A 40 17.22 11.89 -1.77
N PRO A 41 16.87 12.58 -0.66
CA PRO A 41 15.77 12.19 0.20
C PRO A 41 14.43 12.02 -0.53
N ALA A 42 14.18 12.80 -1.59
CA ALA A 42 12.98 12.66 -2.41
C ALA A 42 12.90 11.35 -3.20
N SER A 43 14.02 10.65 -3.37
CA SER A 43 14.07 9.34 -4.03
C SER A 43 13.86 8.16 -3.09
N ILE A 44 13.64 8.42 -1.80
CA ILE A 44 13.47 7.39 -0.78
C ILE A 44 12.01 7.42 -0.29
N LEU A 45 11.33 6.29 -0.38
CA LEU A 45 9.97 6.10 0.10
C LEU A 45 9.95 5.07 1.22
N THR A 46 9.46 5.43 2.39
CA THR A 46 9.25 4.51 3.51
C THR A 46 7.76 4.38 3.82
N LEU A 47 7.26 3.15 3.78
CA LEU A 47 5.86 2.83 3.97
C LEU A 47 5.66 2.04 5.26
N THR A 48 4.60 2.37 5.98
CA THR A 48 4.16 1.69 7.19
C THR A 48 2.63 1.56 7.20
N PHE A 49 2.07 0.92 8.22
CA PHE A 49 0.64 0.59 8.30
C PHE A 49 -0.17 1.55 9.17
N THR A 50 0.46 2.28 10.09
CA THR A 50 -0.24 3.18 11.01
C THR A 50 0.37 4.57 11.02
N ASN A 51 -0.46 5.58 11.23
CA ASN A 51 -0.01 6.96 11.37
C ASN A 51 0.92 7.14 12.58
N LYS A 52 0.68 6.40 13.66
CA LYS A 52 1.55 6.39 14.83
C LYS A 52 2.95 5.93 14.47
N ALA A 53 3.08 4.77 13.81
CA ALA A 53 4.37 4.25 13.36
C ALA A 53 5.08 5.22 12.41
N ALA A 54 4.37 5.82 11.47
CA ALA A 54 4.93 6.82 10.55
C ALA A 54 5.46 8.05 11.29
N THR A 55 4.73 8.55 12.29
CA THR A 55 5.16 9.69 13.11
C THR A 55 6.40 9.36 13.94
N GLU A 56 6.41 8.23 14.63
CA GLU A 56 7.57 7.78 15.42
C GLU A 56 8.83 7.59 14.56
N MET A 57 8.68 7.03 13.37
CA MET A 57 9.80 6.87 12.44
C MET A 57 10.35 8.22 11.95
N ARG A 58 9.47 9.15 11.59
CA ARG A 58 9.88 10.50 11.18
C ARG A 58 10.66 11.21 12.27
N GLU A 59 10.17 11.19 13.50
CA GLU A 59 10.84 11.82 14.64
C GLU A 59 12.23 11.21 14.87
N ARG A 60 12.35 9.88 14.77
CA ARG A 60 13.64 9.19 14.90
C ARG A 60 14.59 9.52 13.75
N ALA A 61 14.07 9.52 12.52
CA ALA A 61 14.88 9.85 11.34
C ALA A 61 15.41 11.29 11.41
N PHE A 62 14.58 12.26 11.80
CA PHE A 62 14.99 13.66 11.93
C PHE A 62 16.08 13.89 12.99
N LYS A 63 16.09 13.06 14.06
CA LYS A 63 17.17 13.12 15.06
C LYS A 63 18.51 12.57 14.56
N LEU A 64 18.47 11.72 13.54
CA LEU A 64 19.68 11.09 12.97
C LEU A 64 20.23 11.84 11.77
N ILE A 65 19.46 12.75 11.18
CA ILE A 65 19.84 13.44 9.94
C ILE A 65 19.92 14.94 10.20
N ASP A 66 21.15 15.45 10.19
CA ASP A 66 21.42 16.89 10.30
C ASP A 66 21.29 17.55 8.93
N ASN A 67 20.71 18.76 8.90
CA ASN A 67 20.69 19.66 7.72
C ASN A 67 20.05 19.09 6.45
N MET A 68 18.88 18.42 6.55
CA MET A 68 18.11 18.05 5.37
C MET A 68 17.49 19.28 4.69
N SER A 69 17.68 19.41 3.38
CA SER A 69 17.00 20.44 2.59
C SER A 69 15.49 20.20 2.50
N TYR A 70 15.08 18.94 2.50
CA TYR A 70 13.69 18.48 2.55
C TYR A 70 13.63 17.02 3.06
N PRO A 71 12.53 16.65 3.76
CA PRO A 71 12.41 15.32 4.34
C PRO A 71 12.09 14.25 3.28
N PRO A 72 12.56 13.01 3.48
CA PRO A 72 12.10 11.87 2.69
C PRO A 72 10.61 11.61 2.95
N LEU A 73 9.90 11.01 1.98
CA LEU A 73 8.52 10.63 2.16
C LEU A 73 8.45 9.37 3.04
N LEU A 74 7.96 9.54 4.26
CA LEU A 74 7.72 8.50 5.24
C LEU A 74 6.28 8.58 5.70
N CYS A 75 5.44 7.63 5.28
CA CYS A 75 4.00 7.67 5.51
C CYS A 75 3.38 6.29 5.50
N THR A 76 2.08 6.21 5.79
CA THR A 76 1.32 4.98 5.58
C THR A 76 1.12 4.68 4.09
N PHE A 77 0.84 3.42 3.75
CA PHE A 77 0.42 3.05 2.39
C PHE A 77 -0.74 3.91 1.89
N HIS A 78 -1.77 4.08 2.71
CA HIS A 78 -2.97 4.84 2.34
C HIS A 78 -2.68 6.33 2.15
N LYS A 79 -1.80 6.91 2.96
CA LYS A 79 -1.36 8.30 2.76
C LYS A 79 -0.59 8.48 1.46
N PHE A 80 0.28 7.53 1.12
CA PHE A 80 0.96 7.52 -0.18
C PHE A 80 -0.06 7.48 -1.33
N GLY A 81 -1.03 6.57 -1.26
CA GLY A 81 -2.11 6.47 -2.25
C GLY A 81 -2.90 7.77 -2.38
N LEU A 82 -3.27 8.40 -1.28
CA LEU A 82 -3.96 9.69 -1.28
C LEU A 82 -3.14 10.77 -1.99
N LEU A 83 -1.87 10.90 -1.66
CA LEU A 83 -0.99 11.89 -2.29
C LEU A 83 -0.86 11.62 -3.80
N PHE A 84 -0.70 10.37 -4.18
CA PHE A 84 -0.61 9.96 -5.58
C PHE A 84 -1.90 10.27 -6.36
N LEU A 85 -3.05 9.94 -5.81
CA LEU A 85 -4.36 10.18 -6.44
C LEU A 85 -4.67 11.66 -6.61
N LYS A 86 -4.26 12.52 -5.71
CA LYS A 86 -4.45 13.97 -5.85
C LYS A 86 -3.83 14.52 -7.14
N PHE A 87 -2.75 13.94 -7.61
CA PHE A 87 -2.07 14.36 -8.84
C PHE A 87 -2.53 13.60 -10.08
N HIS A 88 -2.95 12.34 -9.95
CA HIS A 88 -3.07 11.44 -11.10
C HIS A 88 -4.46 10.86 -11.34
N ILE A 89 -5.42 11.04 -10.42
CA ILE A 89 -6.75 10.41 -10.52
C ILE A 89 -7.53 10.82 -11.78
N SER A 90 -7.24 12.00 -12.34
CA SER A 90 -7.85 12.47 -13.60
C SER A 90 -7.56 11.55 -14.78
N LYS A 91 -6.47 10.82 -14.76
CA LYS A 91 -6.14 9.80 -15.79
C LYS A 91 -7.09 8.60 -15.78
N LEU A 92 -7.88 8.44 -14.71
CA LEU A 92 -8.98 7.45 -14.62
C LEU A 92 -10.35 8.05 -14.96
N GLY A 93 -10.41 9.27 -15.48
CA GLY A 93 -11.67 9.97 -15.76
C GLY A 93 -12.38 10.53 -14.53
N ARG A 94 -11.72 10.51 -13.37
CA ARG A 94 -12.23 11.06 -12.11
C ARG A 94 -11.75 12.50 -11.90
N LYS A 95 -12.43 13.26 -11.04
CA LYS A 95 -12.01 14.64 -10.71
C LYS A 95 -11.07 14.66 -9.51
N ASN A 96 -10.09 15.56 -9.53
CA ASN A 96 -9.08 15.69 -8.46
C ASN A 96 -9.66 16.14 -7.11
N ASN A 97 -10.86 16.73 -7.11
CA ASN A 97 -11.60 17.14 -5.92
C ASN A 97 -12.48 16.02 -5.34
N PHE A 98 -12.09 14.77 -5.52
CA PHE A 98 -12.80 13.63 -4.96
C PHE A 98 -12.91 13.72 -3.43
N VAL A 99 -13.95 13.12 -2.89
CA VAL A 99 -14.20 13.04 -1.45
C VAL A 99 -13.90 11.61 -0.96
N ILE A 100 -13.15 11.52 0.12
CA ILE A 100 -12.90 10.23 0.80
C ILE A 100 -14.07 10.00 1.76
N ILE A 101 -14.79 8.91 1.56
CA ILE A 101 -15.86 8.49 2.46
C ILE A 101 -15.29 7.66 3.62
N ASP A 102 -15.87 7.84 4.80
CA ASP A 102 -15.55 7.04 5.97
C ASP A 102 -16.36 5.73 6.04
N THR A 103 -16.15 4.95 7.09
CA THR A 103 -16.85 3.68 7.31
C THR A 103 -18.34 3.85 7.46
N ASP A 104 -18.81 4.92 8.09
CA ASP A 104 -20.22 5.16 8.32
C ASP A 104 -20.92 5.59 7.02
N ASP A 105 -20.27 6.43 6.22
CA ASP A 105 -20.73 6.78 4.88
C ASP A 105 -20.83 5.53 3.97
N LYS A 106 -19.81 4.69 3.98
CA LYS A 106 -19.80 3.42 3.24
C LYS A 106 -20.99 2.55 3.63
N LYS A 107 -21.22 2.36 4.92
CA LYS A 107 -22.37 1.58 5.41
C LYS A 107 -23.70 2.18 5.03
N ARG A 108 -23.82 3.50 5.08
CA ARG A 108 -25.05 4.22 4.67
C ARG A 108 -25.35 3.99 3.18
N ILE A 109 -24.35 4.12 2.32
CA ILE A 109 -24.47 3.88 0.88
C ILE A 109 -24.87 2.43 0.61
N LEU A 110 -24.20 1.47 1.23
CA LEU A 110 -24.49 0.04 1.07
C LEU A 110 -25.91 -0.31 1.52
N ARG A 111 -26.37 0.26 2.64
CA ARG A 111 -27.76 0.05 3.15
C ARG A 111 -28.80 0.60 2.20
N ASN A 112 -28.51 1.69 1.49
CA ASN A 112 -29.41 2.24 0.48
C ASN A 112 -29.46 1.39 -0.79
N ILE A 113 -28.35 0.74 -1.15
CA ILE A 113 -28.25 -0.16 -2.31
C ILE A 113 -28.97 -1.49 -2.04
N ASP A 114 -28.74 -2.07 -0.87
CA ASP A 114 -29.34 -3.36 -0.47
C ASP A 114 -29.77 -3.33 1.00
N LYS A 115 -31.09 -3.56 1.20
CA LYS A 115 -31.71 -3.62 2.53
C LYS A 115 -31.87 -5.05 3.05
N THR A 116 -31.52 -6.04 2.26
CA THR A 116 -31.75 -7.46 2.56
C THR A 116 -30.55 -8.13 3.19
N THR A 117 -29.34 -7.79 2.75
CA THR A 117 -28.09 -8.34 3.28
C THR A 117 -27.57 -7.47 4.42
N THR A 118 -26.99 -8.10 5.44
CA THR A 118 -26.36 -7.40 6.56
C THR A 118 -25.27 -6.45 6.06
N THR A 119 -25.42 -5.17 6.34
CA THR A 119 -24.53 -4.10 5.83
C THR A 119 -23.06 -4.33 6.21
N SER A 120 -22.78 -4.84 7.42
CA SER A 120 -21.40 -5.15 7.83
C SER A 120 -20.78 -6.27 7.03
N VAL A 121 -21.56 -7.26 6.60
CA VAL A 121 -21.11 -8.33 5.71
C VAL A 121 -20.78 -7.77 4.32
N LEU A 122 -21.66 -6.94 3.75
CA LEU A 122 -21.40 -6.26 2.48
C LEU A 122 -20.12 -5.44 2.53
N ALA A 123 -19.96 -4.61 3.56
CA ALA A 123 -18.79 -3.75 3.72
C ALA A 123 -17.48 -4.57 3.83
N HIS A 124 -17.52 -5.65 4.60
CA HIS A 124 -16.36 -6.54 4.80
C HIS A 124 -15.97 -7.26 3.51
N GLU A 125 -16.92 -7.90 2.84
CA GLU A 125 -16.65 -8.68 1.62
C GLU A 125 -16.20 -7.79 0.46
N ILE A 126 -16.79 -6.60 0.30
CA ILE A 126 -16.35 -5.65 -0.72
C ILE A 126 -14.92 -5.17 -0.45
N SER A 127 -14.60 -4.84 0.80
CA SER A 127 -13.22 -4.49 1.18
C SER A 127 -12.25 -5.63 0.88
N LYS A 128 -12.62 -6.86 1.20
CA LYS A 128 -11.83 -8.06 0.90
C LYS A 128 -11.61 -8.23 -0.60
N TYR A 129 -12.63 -8.05 -1.44
CA TYR A 129 -12.50 -8.07 -2.89
C TYR A 129 -11.50 -7.02 -3.39
N LYS A 130 -11.64 -5.77 -2.93
CA LYS A 130 -10.73 -4.69 -3.32
C LYS A 130 -9.28 -4.98 -2.95
N ASN A 131 -9.03 -5.47 -1.74
CA ASN A 131 -7.69 -5.80 -1.26
C ASN A 131 -7.10 -7.07 -1.88
N SER A 132 -7.92 -7.89 -2.52
CA SER A 132 -7.52 -9.09 -3.27
C SER A 132 -7.52 -8.86 -4.79
N LEU A 133 -7.69 -7.63 -5.26
CA LEU A 133 -7.75 -7.27 -6.68
C LEU A 133 -8.87 -7.98 -7.46
N ILE A 134 -9.96 -8.31 -6.80
CA ILE A 134 -11.14 -8.93 -7.41
C ILE A 134 -12.10 -7.80 -7.83
N THR A 135 -12.33 -7.70 -9.14
CA THR A 135 -13.29 -6.74 -9.69
C THR A 135 -14.73 -7.20 -9.48
N PRO A 136 -15.74 -6.31 -9.59
CA PRO A 136 -17.14 -6.73 -9.58
C PRO A 136 -17.45 -7.81 -10.62
N SER A 137 -16.84 -7.74 -11.79
CA SER A 137 -16.99 -8.75 -12.86
C SER A 137 -16.42 -10.10 -12.43
N ASP A 138 -15.23 -10.12 -11.82
CA ASP A 138 -14.61 -11.35 -11.31
C ASP A 138 -15.44 -11.97 -10.18
N ALA A 139 -15.94 -11.13 -9.26
CA ALA A 139 -16.80 -11.58 -8.18
C ALA A 139 -18.09 -12.23 -8.71
N LYS A 140 -18.70 -11.64 -9.74
CA LYS A 140 -19.88 -12.23 -10.41
C LYS A 140 -19.57 -13.54 -11.10
N ALA A 141 -18.44 -13.62 -11.79
CA ALA A 141 -18.03 -14.81 -12.54
C ALA A 141 -17.74 -16.02 -11.63
N THR A 142 -17.27 -15.78 -10.41
CA THR A 142 -16.86 -16.82 -9.48
C THR A 142 -17.89 -17.16 -8.39
N ALA A 143 -18.92 -16.34 -8.22
CA ALA A 143 -19.95 -16.55 -7.21
C ALA A 143 -20.84 -17.75 -7.54
N GLN A 144 -20.92 -18.70 -6.62
CA GLN A 144 -21.75 -19.90 -6.75
C GLN A 144 -22.95 -19.91 -5.77
N GLN A 145 -22.76 -19.33 -4.59
CA GLN A 145 -23.80 -19.26 -3.57
C GLN A 145 -24.63 -18.01 -3.71
N THR A 146 -25.93 -18.09 -3.43
CA THR A 146 -26.88 -16.96 -3.54
C THR A 146 -26.38 -15.70 -2.82
N LEU A 147 -25.84 -15.85 -1.62
CA LEU A 147 -25.29 -14.72 -0.87
C LEU A 147 -24.15 -14.02 -1.63
N TYR A 148 -23.21 -14.75 -2.19
CA TYR A 148 -22.08 -14.15 -2.92
C TYR A 148 -22.48 -13.57 -4.26
N ILE A 149 -23.49 -14.14 -4.92
CA ILE A 149 -24.10 -13.55 -6.11
C ILE A 149 -24.70 -12.17 -5.75
N GLN A 150 -25.42 -12.10 -4.63
CA GLN A 150 -26.00 -10.84 -4.14
C GLN A 150 -24.89 -9.83 -3.79
N ILE A 151 -23.86 -10.23 -3.06
CA ILE A 151 -22.74 -9.38 -2.71
C ILE A 151 -22.02 -8.84 -3.96
N ALA A 152 -21.79 -9.68 -4.98
CA ALA A 152 -21.15 -9.25 -6.22
C ALA A 152 -22.01 -8.21 -6.98
N ASN A 153 -23.33 -8.37 -6.99
CA ASN A 153 -24.25 -7.39 -7.58
C ASN A 153 -24.23 -6.06 -6.80
N VAL A 154 -24.21 -6.12 -5.49
CA VAL A 154 -24.11 -4.91 -4.64
C VAL A 154 -22.77 -4.23 -4.83
N TYR A 155 -21.68 -4.99 -4.94
CA TYR A 155 -20.34 -4.48 -5.19
C TYR A 155 -20.29 -3.65 -6.49
N GLU A 156 -20.86 -4.13 -7.58
CA GLU A 156 -20.93 -3.38 -8.83
C GLU A 156 -21.70 -2.06 -8.67
N LYS A 157 -22.88 -2.11 -8.05
CA LYS A 157 -23.69 -0.91 -7.80
C LYS A 157 -22.98 0.10 -6.89
N TYR A 158 -22.23 -0.40 -5.90
CA TYR A 158 -21.45 0.43 -5.00
C TYR A 158 -20.29 1.12 -5.73
N GLU A 159 -19.54 0.41 -6.55
CA GLU A 159 -18.47 0.99 -7.36
C GLU A 159 -19.00 2.06 -8.33
N ASN A 160 -20.11 1.79 -9.01
CA ASN A 160 -20.75 2.76 -9.89
C ASN A 160 -21.19 4.02 -9.13
N TYR A 161 -21.78 3.85 -7.94
CA TYR A 161 -22.19 4.97 -7.11
C TYR A 161 -21.00 5.85 -6.70
N LEU A 162 -19.87 5.25 -6.29
CA LEU A 162 -18.65 5.99 -5.94
C LEU A 162 -18.12 6.77 -7.15
N GLU A 163 -18.09 6.15 -8.31
CA GLU A 163 -17.60 6.78 -9.54
C GLU A 163 -18.48 7.95 -9.98
N GLU A 164 -19.80 7.76 -10.05
CA GLU A 164 -20.76 8.78 -10.44
C GLU A 164 -20.76 10.01 -9.52
N ASN A 165 -20.51 9.80 -8.24
CA ASN A 165 -20.49 10.87 -7.23
C ASN A 165 -19.07 11.40 -6.90
N ASN A 166 -18.06 10.95 -7.64
CA ASN A 166 -16.65 11.30 -7.41
C ASN A 166 -16.18 11.06 -5.97
N LEU A 167 -16.57 9.90 -5.45
CA LEU A 167 -16.22 9.43 -4.11
C LEU A 167 -15.15 8.34 -4.20
N VAL A 168 -14.31 8.24 -3.20
CA VAL A 168 -13.39 7.14 -2.98
C VAL A 168 -13.57 6.63 -1.55
N ASP A 169 -13.52 5.32 -1.36
CA ASP A 169 -13.41 4.76 -0.01
C ASP A 169 -11.95 4.58 0.38
N PHE A 170 -11.72 4.14 1.60
CA PHE A 170 -10.36 3.96 2.12
C PHE A 170 -9.55 2.94 1.31
N ASP A 171 -10.17 1.85 0.88
CA ASP A 171 -9.50 0.82 0.06
C ASP A 171 -9.13 1.36 -1.33
N ASP A 172 -9.93 2.28 -1.89
CA ASP A 172 -9.68 2.91 -3.18
C ASP A 172 -8.40 3.73 -3.23
N LEU A 173 -7.93 4.24 -2.09
CA LEU A 173 -6.67 4.98 -2.04
C LEU A 173 -5.51 4.16 -2.58
N LEU A 174 -5.50 2.85 -2.32
CA LEU A 174 -4.50 1.94 -2.88
C LEU A 174 -4.94 1.28 -4.18
N LEU A 175 -6.21 0.87 -4.27
CA LEU A 175 -6.72 0.19 -5.45
C LEU A 175 -6.65 1.07 -6.70
N LEU A 176 -7.07 2.32 -6.61
CA LEU A 176 -7.01 3.26 -7.75
C LEU A 176 -5.58 3.65 -8.09
N THR A 177 -4.70 3.77 -7.09
CA THR A 177 -3.27 3.97 -7.30
C THR A 177 -2.66 2.81 -8.08
N TYR A 178 -2.96 1.58 -7.69
CA TYR A 178 -2.51 0.39 -8.41
C TYR A 178 -3.06 0.36 -9.85
N ARG A 179 -4.35 0.62 -10.04
CA ARG A 179 -4.98 0.66 -11.37
C ARG A 179 -4.35 1.69 -12.30
N LEU A 180 -3.98 2.85 -11.78
CA LEU A 180 -3.26 3.88 -12.52
C LEU A 180 -1.91 3.37 -13.02
N LEU A 181 -1.13 2.76 -12.12
CA LEU A 181 0.19 2.21 -12.46
C LEU A 181 0.10 0.99 -13.39
N GLU A 182 -0.98 0.22 -13.32
CA GLU A 182 -1.23 -0.90 -14.21
C GLU A 182 -1.62 -0.41 -15.62
N LYS A 183 -2.48 0.59 -15.70
CA LYS A 183 -3.02 1.12 -16.97
C LYS A 183 -2.03 2.00 -17.72
N ASP A 184 -1.32 2.86 -16.99
CA ASP A 184 -0.40 3.87 -17.54
C ASP A 184 1.05 3.43 -17.26
N LYS A 185 1.65 2.78 -18.27
CA LYS A 185 3.02 2.25 -18.18
C LYS A 185 4.07 3.35 -18.05
N GLU A 186 3.83 4.50 -18.67
CA GLU A 186 4.72 5.65 -18.58
C GLU A 186 4.72 6.22 -17.16
N LEU A 187 3.53 6.39 -16.58
CA LEU A 187 3.40 6.80 -15.18
C LEU A 187 4.04 5.80 -14.20
N ALA A 188 3.90 4.50 -14.46
CA ALA A 188 4.55 3.46 -13.66
C ALA A 188 6.08 3.56 -13.75
N LEU A 189 6.62 3.77 -14.94
CA LEU A 189 8.05 3.98 -15.18
C LEU A 189 8.57 5.21 -14.43
N GLU A 190 7.93 6.35 -14.61
CA GLU A 190 8.29 7.61 -13.94
C GLU A 190 8.24 7.49 -12.42
N THR A 191 7.20 6.85 -11.88
CA THR A 191 7.03 6.67 -10.44
C THR A 191 8.11 5.76 -9.86
N SER A 192 8.44 4.65 -10.53
CA SER A 192 9.52 3.75 -10.12
C SER A 192 10.89 4.43 -10.19
N GLN A 193 11.14 5.24 -11.20
CA GLN A 193 12.38 6.01 -11.34
C GLN A 193 12.50 7.11 -10.29
N LYS A 194 11.38 7.70 -9.87
CA LYS A 194 11.34 8.71 -8.81
C LYS A 194 11.71 8.11 -7.46
N TYR A 195 11.12 6.98 -7.10
CA TYR A 195 11.34 6.30 -5.81
C TYR A 195 12.35 5.15 -5.98
N LYS A 196 13.62 5.48 -5.98
CA LYS A 196 14.72 4.55 -6.24
C LYS A 196 14.98 3.58 -5.09
N TYR A 197 14.60 3.95 -3.86
CA TYR A 197 14.76 3.17 -2.66
C TYR A 197 13.44 3.13 -1.91
N ILE A 198 12.93 1.92 -1.66
CA ILE A 198 11.65 1.71 -0.97
C ILE A 198 11.91 0.84 0.25
N MET A 199 11.36 1.27 1.40
CA MET A 199 11.41 0.53 2.65
C MET A 199 9.99 0.30 3.16
N VAL A 200 9.71 -0.91 3.65
CA VAL A 200 8.41 -1.30 4.21
C VAL A 200 8.63 -1.93 5.57
N ASP A 201 8.00 -1.34 6.60
CA ASP A 201 7.94 -1.91 7.93
C ASP A 201 6.70 -2.81 8.09
N GLU A 202 6.74 -3.72 9.07
CA GLU A 202 5.66 -4.67 9.37
C GLU A 202 5.18 -5.44 8.12
N TYR A 203 6.13 -5.90 7.32
CA TYR A 203 5.85 -6.52 6.01
C TYR A 203 4.92 -7.73 6.10
N GLN A 204 4.90 -8.46 7.22
CA GLN A 204 4.01 -9.59 7.47
C GLN A 204 2.52 -9.20 7.37
N ASP A 205 2.18 -7.93 7.56
CA ASP A 205 0.80 -7.42 7.48
C ASP A 205 0.35 -7.05 6.05
N THR A 206 1.25 -7.19 5.07
CA THR A 206 0.99 -6.85 3.67
C THR A 206 -0.05 -7.76 3.04
N ASN A 207 -1.07 -7.19 2.41
CA ASN A 207 -2.05 -7.90 1.61
C ASN A 207 -1.64 -7.97 0.12
N GLU A 208 -2.45 -8.63 -0.70
CA GLU A 208 -2.14 -8.81 -2.13
C GLU A 208 -2.09 -7.48 -2.89
N LEU A 209 -3.02 -6.57 -2.64
CA LEU A 209 -3.03 -5.24 -3.27
C LEU A 209 -1.76 -4.46 -2.95
N GLN A 210 -1.34 -4.43 -1.68
CA GLN A 210 -0.11 -3.75 -1.25
C GLN A 210 1.13 -4.39 -1.89
N PHE A 211 1.16 -5.71 -1.96
CA PHE A 211 2.22 -6.45 -2.64
C PHE A 211 2.34 -6.08 -4.12
N LYS A 212 1.22 -6.11 -4.85
CA LYS A 212 1.19 -5.75 -6.26
C LYS A 212 1.56 -4.29 -6.50
N LEU A 213 1.16 -3.40 -5.60
CA LEU A 213 1.58 -2.01 -5.63
C LEU A 213 3.11 -1.87 -5.47
N LEU A 214 3.71 -2.59 -4.53
CA LEU A 214 5.17 -2.61 -4.35
C LEU A 214 5.89 -3.13 -5.60
N GLN A 215 5.38 -4.17 -6.25
CA GLN A 215 5.93 -4.66 -7.51
C GLN A 215 5.94 -3.57 -8.59
N LYS A 216 4.88 -2.78 -8.71
CA LYS A 216 4.82 -1.64 -9.64
C LYS A 216 5.83 -0.55 -9.30
N LEU A 217 5.96 -0.20 -8.04
CA LEU A 217 6.90 0.81 -7.57
C LEU A 217 8.36 0.39 -7.76
N CYS A 218 8.64 -0.91 -7.74
CA CYS A 218 9.98 -1.48 -7.93
C CYS A 218 10.26 -1.95 -9.37
N SER A 219 9.41 -1.65 -10.35
CA SER A 219 9.51 -2.18 -11.72
C SER A 219 10.80 -1.79 -12.45
N GLN A 220 11.47 -0.72 -12.06
CA GLN A 220 12.71 -0.24 -12.68
C GLN A 220 13.96 -0.46 -11.83
N HIS A 221 13.82 -1.05 -10.65
CA HIS A 221 14.91 -1.35 -9.73
C HIS A 221 14.47 -2.44 -8.74
N ASN A 222 15.44 -3.03 -8.06
CA ASN A 222 15.21 -4.05 -7.02
C ASN A 222 15.54 -3.53 -5.60
N ASN A 223 15.54 -2.22 -5.40
CA ASN A 223 15.92 -1.60 -4.12
C ASN A 223 14.75 -1.56 -3.15
N LEU A 224 14.27 -2.72 -2.76
CA LEU A 224 13.21 -2.92 -1.78
C LEU A 224 13.77 -3.52 -0.51
N CYS A 225 13.67 -2.78 0.58
CA CYS A 225 13.97 -3.27 1.93
C CYS A 225 12.66 -3.52 2.67
N VAL A 226 12.41 -4.76 3.06
CA VAL A 226 11.26 -5.14 3.86
C VAL A 226 11.70 -5.64 5.22
N VAL A 227 10.97 -5.21 6.26
CA VAL A 227 11.22 -5.59 7.63
C VAL A 227 9.98 -6.24 8.20
N GLY A 228 10.13 -7.43 8.75
CA GLY A 228 9.02 -8.21 9.30
C GLY A 228 9.40 -9.03 10.53
N ASP A 229 8.36 -9.56 11.16
CA ASP A 229 8.50 -10.44 12.31
C ASP A 229 8.68 -11.89 11.83
N ASP A 230 9.74 -12.54 12.34
CA ASP A 230 10.08 -13.92 11.99
C ASP A 230 9.02 -14.91 12.52
N ASP A 231 8.53 -14.67 13.73
CA ASP A 231 7.53 -15.53 14.37
C ASP A 231 6.16 -15.47 13.68
N GLN A 232 5.81 -14.36 13.01
CA GLN A 232 4.56 -14.17 12.30
C GLN A 232 4.64 -14.62 10.83
N SER A 233 5.82 -14.73 10.26
CA SER A 233 6.02 -15.16 8.87
C SER A 233 5.83 -16.66 8.66
N ILE A 234 5.94 -17.47 9.72
CA ILE A 234 5.89 -18.94 9.66
C ILE A 234 4.47 -19.47 9.52
N TYR A 235 3.45 -18.74 9.99
CA TYR A 235 2.06 -19.19 10.07
C TYR A 235 1.13 -18.69 8.97
N GLY A 236 1.62 -17.92 7.98
CA GLY A 236 0.81 -17.35 6.93
C GLY A 236 1.09 -17.94 5.55
N TRP A 237 0.04 -18.21 4.78
CA TRP A 237 0.07 -18.32 3.32
C TRP A 237 0.91 -17.22 2.63
N ARG A 238 1.27 -16.19 3.35
CA ARG A 238 2.11 -15.06 2.98
C ARG A 238 3.63 -15.41 2.90
N GLY A 239 4.07 -16.52 3.46
CA GLY A 239 5.47 -16.97 3.34
C GLY A 239 5.91 -17.25 1.90
N ALA A 240 5.00 -17.68 1.03
CA ALA A 240 5.24 -17.79 -0.41
C ALA A 240 5.43 -16.42 -1.08
N THR A 241 4.81 -15.37 -0.56
CA THR A 241 4.82 -14.02 -1.09
C THR A 241 6.17 -13.31 -0.85
N ILE A 242 6.84 -13.59 0.26
CA ILE A 242 8.19 -13.06 0.53
C ILE A 242 9.21 -13.57 -0.49
N LYS A 243 9.15 -14.85 -0.82
CA LYS A 243 9.99 -15.43 -1.87
C LYS A 243 9.74 -14.78 -3.24
N ASN A 244 8.51 -14.45 -3.55
CA ASN A 244 8.13 -13.86 -4.82
C ASN A 244 8.55 -12.38 -4.95
N ILE A 245 8.67 -11.63 -3.85
CA ILE A 245 9.23 -10.26 -3.89
C ILE A 245 10.75 -10.29 -4.08
N LEU A 246 11.43 -11.24 -3.47
CA LEU A 246 12.88 -11.37 -3.58
C LEU A 246 13.32 -11.99 -4.92
N ASN A 247 12.42 -12.65 -5.63
CA ASN A 247 12.61 -13.20 -6.96
C ASN A 247 11.95 -12.26 -8.00
N PHE A 248 12.40 -11.02 -8.05
CA PHE A 248 12.14 -10.16 -9.19
C PHE A 248 13.03 -10.64 -10.35
N ASP A 249 12.54 -11.59 -11.15
CA ASP A 249 13.03 -11.89 -12.49
C ASP A 249 12.30 -11.03 -13.54
#